data_b8f73ca02928ab65810c4eaa9e059e8d
#
_entry.id   b8f73ca02928ab65810c4eaa9e059e8d
#
_cell.length_a   1.000
_cell.length_b   1.000
_cell.length_c   1.000
_cell.angle_alpha   90.00
_cell.angle_beta   90.00
_cell.angle_gamma   90.00
#
_symmetry.space_group_name_H-M   'P 1'
#
loop_
_entity.id
_entity.type
_entity.pdbx_description
1 polymer ?
#
loop_
_entity_poly.entity_id
_entity_poly.type
_entity_poly.pdbx_seq_one_letter_code
_entity_poly.pdbx_strand_id
1 'polypeptide(L)'
;DLAARDAGFDPVALRLRNIVGPGAIDPWQGLNLGNARGADCLRRGAKAFGWEARAKLAPGTGRFRRGVGMAAATHINGCLPGDDESTTATLGLQADGGILLNCALYDLGCGSDTTLAQIAAEVMGLGLQNIRVTPADTDTCTYDLGTRASRMTYIVGEAVRKAALALDQA
;
A
#
# COMPACT_ATOMS: atom_id res chain seq x y z
N ASP A 1 -0.85 -7.53 22.14
CA ASP A 1 -1.78 -8.13 23.12
C ASP A 1 -1.04 -8.79 24.30
N LEU A 2 0.14 -9.42 24.08
CA LEU A 2 0.90 -10.04 25.17
C LEU A 2 1.28 -9.01 26.23
N ALA A 3 1.92 -7.91 25.87
CA ALA A 3 2.29 -6.85 26.81
C ALA A 3 1.09 -6.29 27.59
N ALA A 4 -0.05 -6.12 26.92
CA ALA A 4 -1.28 -5.69 27.59
C ALA A 4 -1.73 -6.71 28.64
N ARG A 5 -1.76 -7.99 28.28
CA ARG A 5 -2.13 -9.09 29.17
C ARG A 5 -1.19 -9.15 30.39
N ASP A 6 0.11 -9.15 30.16
CA ASP A 6 1.11 -9.33 31.21
C ASP A 6 1.14 -8.13 32.17
N ALA A 7 0.78 -6.93 31.70
CA ALA A 7 0.66 -5.72 32.49
C ALA A 7 -0.76 -5.45 33.03
N GLY A 8 -1.72 -6.35 32.79
CA GLY A 8 -3.10 -6.22 33.29
C GLY A 8 -3.93 -5.15 32.61
N PHE A 9 -3.57 -4.72 31.38
CA PHE A 9 -4.31 -3.74 30.62
C PHE A 9 -5.25 -4.38 29.58
N ASP A 10 -6.35 -3.70 29.28
CA ASP A 10 -7.11 -3.99 28.07
C ASP A 10 -6.27 -3.64 26.83
N PRO A 11 -6.18 -4.54 25.83
CA PRO A 11 -5.37 -4.29 24.62
C PRO A 11 -5.76 -3.04 23.81
N VAL A 12 -7.05 -2.68 23.78
CA VAL A 12 -7.52 -1.46 23.12
C VAL A 12 -7.11 -0.24 23.95
N ALA A 13 -7.31 -0.29 25.26
CA ALA A 13 -6.95 0.81 26.16
C ALA A 13 -5.44 1.09 26.11
N LEU A 14 -4.61 0.04 26.13
CA LEU A 14 -3.15 0.19 26.01
C LEU A 14 -2.76 0.87 24.69
N ARG A 15 -3.35 0.46 23.57
CA ARG A 15 -3.09 1.08 22.26
C ARG A 15 -3.53 2.54 22.22
N LEU A 16 -4.72 2.84 22.72
CA LEU A 16 -5.23 4.22 22.76
C LEU A 16 -4.37 5.18 23.60
N ARG A 17 -3.67 4.66 24.60
CA ARG A 17 -2.72 5.46 25.40
C ARG A 17 -1.43 5.78 24.65
N ASN A 18 -1.03 4.93 23.71
CA ASN A 18 0.26 5.00 23.05
C ASN A 18 0.20 5.46 21.58
N ILE A 19 -1.00 5.57 21.02
CA ILE A 19 -1.16 5.97 19.61
C ILE A 19 -1.12 7.49 19.49
N VAL A 20 -0.43 7.95 18.46
CA VAL A 20 -0.37 9.39 18.14
C VAL A 20 -1.71 9.89 17.59
N GLY A 21 -2.02 11.15 17.86
CA GLY A 21 -3.22 11.83 17.36
C GLY A 21 -2.92 12.79 16.21
N PRO A 22 -3.98 13.44 15.69
CA PRO A 22 -3.83 14.49 14.67
C PRO A 22 -2.93 15.61 15.15
N GLY A 23 -2.04 16.07 14.26
CA GLY A 23 -1.10 17.15 14.54
C GLY A 23 0.08 16.77 15.46
N ALA A 24 0.21 15.50 15.82
CA ALA A 24 1.39 15.03 16.55
C ALA A 24 2.67 15.27 15.73
N ILE A 25 3.74 15.53 16.43
CA ILE A 25 5.07 15.71 15.83
C ILE A 25 5.86 14.41 15.99
N ASP A 26 6.45 13.92 14.91
CA ASP A 26 7.42 12.83 14.96
C ASP A 26 8.65 13.29 15.75
N PRO A 27 9.00 12.63 16.86
CA PRO A 27 10.12 13.03 17.69
C PRO A 27 11.49 12.84 17.04
N TRP A 28 11.59 12.03 15.99
CA TRP A 28 12.84 11.74 15.30
C TRP A 28 13.14 12.72 14.17
N GLN A 29 12.13 13.06 13.39
CA GLN A 29 12.27 13.90 12.21
C GLN A 29 11.68 15.30 12.38
N GLY A 30 10.98 15.56 13.48
CA GLY A 30 10.32 16.84 13.71
C GLY A 30 9.14 17.12 12.78
N LEU A 31 8.68 16.12 12.05
CA LEU A 31 7.61 16.28 11.06
C LEU A 31 6.23 16.18 11.71
N ASN A 32 5.32 17.01 11.22
CA ASN A 32 3.91 16.91 11.60
C ASN A 32 3.28 15.69 10.93
N LEU A 33 2.73 14.78 11.74
CA LEU A 33 2.08 13.54 11.28
C LEU A 33 0.68 13.77 10.67
N GLY A 34 0.28 15.02 10.48
CA GLY A 34 -0.93 15.40 9.80
C GLY A 34 -2.20 14.87 10.47
N ASN A 35 -3.09 14.28 9.70
CA ASN A 35 -4.38 13.80 10.16
C ASN A 35 -4.33 12.34 10.65
N ALA A 36 -3.47 12.03 11.61
CA ALA A 36 -3.31 10.70 12.18
C ALA A 36 -4.56 10.25 12.96
N ARG A 37 -5.45 9.49 12.33
CA ARG A 37 -6.74 9.02 12.88
C ARG A 37 -6.72 7.60 13.43
N GLY A 38 -5.56 7.06 13.76
CA GLY A 38 -5.43 5.70 14.29
C GLY A 38 -6.27 5.44 15.55
N ALA A 39 -6.37 6.42 16.46
CA ALA A 39 -7.21 6.31 17.64
C ALA A 39 -8.70 6.17 17.30
N ASP A 40 -9.18 6.90 16.29
CA ASP A 40 -10.58 6.82 15.84
C ASP A 40 -10.85 5.47 15.18
N CYS A 41 -9.92 4.95 14.39
CA CYS A 41 -10.00 3.61 13.82
C CYS A 41 -10.11 2.55 14.91
N LEU A 42 -9.26 2.62 15.94
CA LEU A 42 -9.30 1.68 17.08
C LEU A 42 -10.65 1.74 17.82
N ARG A 43 -11.13 2.93 18.16
CA ARG A 43 -12.42 3.08 18.87
C ARG A 43 -13.59 2.56 18.04
N ARG A 44 -13.65 2.93 16.75
CA ARG A 44 -14.73 2.49 15.85
C ARG A 44 -14.67 0.99 15.59
N GLY A 45 -13.48 0.44 15.35
CA GLY A 45 -13.29 -1.00 15.16
C GLY A 45 -13.69 -1.80 16.41
N ALA A 46 -13.25 -1.39 17.59
CA ALA A 46 -13.62 -2.01 18.86
C ALA A 46 -15.12 -1.98 19.09
N LYS A 47 -15.77 -0.84 18.84
CA LYS A 47 -17.23 -0.68 18.95
C LYS A 47 -17.97 -1.58 17.96
N ALA A 48 -17.60 -1.56 16.70
CA ALA A 48 -18.24 -2.34 15.63
C ALA A 48 -18.12 -3.86 15.88
N PHE A 49 -16.99 -4.29 16.41
CA PHE A 49 -16.78 -5.69 16.79
C PHE A 49 -17.51 -6.10 18.08
N GLY A 50 -17.88 -5.15 18.94
CA GLY A 50 -18.40 -5.44 20.29
C GLY A 50 -17.30 -5.90 21.26
N TRP A 51 -16.14 -5.26 21.23
CA TRP A 51 -14.94 -5.64 21.99
C TRP A 51 -15.18 -5.86 23.47
N GLU A 52 -15.98 -5.03 24.09
CA GLU A 52 -16.32 -5.12 25.52
C GLU A 52 -17.06 -6.42 25.88
N ALA A 53 -17.86 -6.95 24.94
CA ALA A 53 -18.60 -8.18 25.12
C ALA A 53 -17.81 -9.44 24.75
N ARG A 54 -16.54 -9.33 24.36
CA ARG A 54 -15.73 -10.46 23.85
C ARG A 54 -15.59 -11.63 24.82
N ALA A 55 -15.61 -11.36 26.13
CA ALA A 55 -15.56 -12.41 27.15
C ALA A 55 -16.81 -13.30 27.15
N LYS A 56 -17.93 -12.83 26.57
CA LYS A 56 -19.17 -13.57 26.43
C LYS A 56 -19.22 -14.46 25.19
N LEU A 57 -18.20 -14.37 24.32
CA LEU A 57 -18.12 -15.21 23.14
C LEU A 57 -17.90 -16.67 23.55
N ALA A 58 -18.72 -17.55 23.03
CA ALA A 58 -18.62 -18.97 23.35
C ALA A 58 -17.23 -19.51 23.03
N PRO A 59 -16.63 -20.30 23.92
CA PRO A 59 -15.21 -20.74 23.77
C PRO A 59 -14.97 -21.73 22.63
N GLY A 60 -15.98 -22.04 21.84
CA GLY A 60 -15.95 -23.08 20.82
C GLY A 60 -16.32 -24.47 21.39
N THR A 61 -16.61 -25.40 20.50
CA THR A 61 -17.09 -26.76 20.87
C THR A 61 -16.18 -27.84 20.29
N GLY A 62 -16.03 -28.95 21.00
CA GLY A 62 -15.22 -30.09 20.57
C GLY A 62 -13.74 -29.70 20.35
N ARG A 63 -13.21 -30.03 19.17
CA ARG A 63 -11.80 -29.72 18.78
C ARG A 63 -11.57 -28.26 18.36
N PHE A 64 -12.63 -27.51 18.16
CA PHE A 64 -12.52 -26.11 17.74
C PHE A 64 -12.38 -25.20 18.96
N ARG A 65 -11.53 -24.19 18.83
CA ARG A 65 -11.35 -23.13 19.82
C ARG A 65 -11.58 -21.79 19.14
N ARG A 66 -12.16 -20.85 19.87
CA ARG A 66 -12.42 -19.50 19.40
C ARG A 66 -11.55 -18.54 20.19
N GLY A 67 -10.85 -17.68 19.49
CA GLY A 67 -10.05 -16.61 20.07
C GLY A 67 -10.41 -15.27 19.45
N VAL A 68 -10.12 -14.20 20.18
CA VAL A 68 -10.34 -12.83 19.75
C VAL A 68 -9.03 -12.08 19.94
N GLY A 69 -8.63 -11.36 18.93
CA GLY A 69 -7.45 -10.49 18.95
C GLY A 69 -7.70 -9.18 18.24
N MET A 70 -6.82 -8.22 18.45
CA MET A 70 -6.82 -6.94 17.78
C MET A 70 -5.44 -6.63 17.25
N ALA A 71 -5.38 -6.08 16.05
CA ALA A 71 -4.19 -5.48 15.48
C ALA A 71 -4.49 -4.07 14.99
N ALA A 72 -3.48 -3.22 15.01
CA ALA A 72 -3.50 -1.92 14.37
C ALA A 72 -2.18 -1.76 13.61
N ALA A 73 -2.26 -1.22 12.42
CA ALA A 73 -1.08 -0.93 11.60
C ALA A 73 -1.19 0.50 11.07
N THR A 74 -0.05 1.13 10.94
CA THR A 74 0.11 2.38 10.21
C THR A 74 1.24 2.20 9.21
N HIS A 75 1.15 2.90 8.09
CA HIS A 75 2.20 2.89 7.09
C HIS A 75 2.37 4.29 6.54
N ILE A 76 3.58 4.60 6.11
CA ILE A 76 3.89 5.84 5.42
C ILE A 76 3.11 5.91 4.11
N ASN A 77 2.62 7.10 3.78
CA ASN A 77 1.97 7.40 2.51
C ASN A 77 2.64 8.62 1.90
N GLY A 78 3.18 8.46 0.69
CA GLY A 78 3.97 9.49 0.02
C GLY A 78 5.45 9.47 0.38
N CYS A 79 6.18 10.47 -0.10
CA CYS A 79 7.61 10.61 0.09
C CYS A 79 7.92 11.58 1.22
N LEU A 80 9.03 11.37 1.91
CA LEU A 80 9.53 12.33 2.89
C LEU A 80 10.06 13.57 2.16
N PRO A 81 9.93 14.75 2.75
CA PRO A 81 10.57 15.94 2.21
C PRO A 81 12.09 15.72 2.06
N GLY A 82 12.61 15.94 0.86
CA GLY A 82 14.03 15.73 0.55
C GLY A 82 14.37 14.34 0.02
N ASP A 83 13.43 13.41 -0.05
CA ASP A 83 13.64 12.14 -0.78
C ASP A 83 13.58 12.38 -2.29
N ASP A 84 14.61 11.96 -3.00
CA ASP A 84 14.62 11.93 -4.47
C ASP A 84 13.78 10.74 -4.94
N GLU A 85 12.57 11.02 -5.40
CA GLU A 85 11.72 10.02 -6.02
C GLU A 85 11.99 9.94 -7.52
N SER A 86 12.72 8.92 -7.91
CA SER A 86 12.95 8.59 -9.31
C SER A 86 12.37 7.24 -9.67
N THR A 87 11.85 7.14 -10.88
CA THR A 87 11.38 5.89 -11.47
C THR A 87 11.47 5.97 -12.98
N THR A 88 11.54 4.82 -13.62
CA THR A 88 11.59 4.71 -15.06
C THR A 88 10.61 3.65 -15.54
N ALA A 89 9.92 3.95 -16.63
CA ALA A 89 9.14 2.97 -17.37
C ALA A 89 9.55 3.01 -18.84
N THR A 90 9.57 1.86 -19.49
CA THR A 90 9.79 1.75 -20.93
C THR A 90 8.61 1.03 -21.58
N LEU A 91 8.18 1.54 -22.72
CA LEU A 91 7.18 0.91 -23.57
C LEU A 91 7.81 0.59 -24.92
N GLY A 92 7.60 -0.63 -25.38
CA GLY A 92 8.10 -1.10 -26.67
C GLY A 92 7.01 -1.69 -27.55
N LEU A 93 6.87 -1.18 -28.78
CA LEU A 93 5.98 -1.77 -29.78
C LEU A 93 6.55 -3.12 -30.22
N GLN A 94 5.69 -4.11 -30.23
CA GLN A 94 6.03 -5.47 -30.65
C GLN A 94 5.58 -5.72 -32.09
N ALA A 95 6.18 -6.71 -32.74
CA ALA A 95 5.87 -7.06 -34.13
C ALA A 95 4.41 -7.48 -34.35
N ASP A 96 3.73 -7.95 -33.31
CA ASP A 96 2.31 -8.31 -33.33
C ASP A 96 1.36 -7.12 -33.06
N GLY A 97 1.90 -5.91 -32.93
CA GLY A 97 1.13 -4.71 -32.59
C GLY A 97 0.85 -4.54 -31.10
N GLY A 98 1.29 -5.46 -30.25
CA GLY A 98 1.18 -5.35 -28.81
C GLY A 98 2.23 -4.41 -28.24
N ILE A 99 1.99 -3.92 -27.04
CA ILE A 99 2.91 -3.07 -26.27
C ILE A 99 3.49 -3.87 -25.12
N LEU A 100 4.81 -3.85 -25.00
CA LEU A 100 5.52 -4.40 -23.85
C LEU A 100 5.87 -3.27 -22.89
N LEU A 101 5.31 -3.32 -21.69
CA LEU A 101 5.62 -2.39 -20.59
C LEU A 101 6.62 -3.03 -19.65
N ASN A 102 7.74 -2.34 -19.43
CA ASN A 102 8.79 -2.75 -18.51
C ASN A 102 9.03 -1.65 -17.46
N CYS A 103 9.01 -2.04 -16.20
CA CYS A 103 9.32 -1.19 -15.05
C CYS A 103 9.82 -2.06 -13.88
N ALA A 104 10.68 -1.51 -13.03
CA ALA A 104 11.32 -2.24 -11.92
C ALA A 104 10.41 -2.35 -10.70
N LEU A 105 9.24 -2.99 -10.86
CA LEU A 105 8.24 -3.10 -9.82
C LEU A 105 7.75 -4.51 -9.60
N TYR A 106 7.32 -4.76 -8.36
CA TYR A 106 6.65 -6.00 -7.99
C TYR A 106 5.22 -5.74 -7.55
N ASP A 107 4.29 -6.52 -8.08
CA ASP A 107 2.93 -6.59 -7.56
C ASP A 107 2.92 -7.39 -6.26
N LEU A 108 2.80 -6.71 -5.14
CA LEU A 108 2.72 -7.30 -3.81
C LEU A 108 1.29 -7.75 -3.44
N GLY A 109 0.39 -7.87 -4.44
CA GLY A 109 -1.03 -8.11 -4.26
C GLY A 109 -1.88 -6.83 -4.36
N CYS A 110 -1.26 -5.69 -4.72
CA CYS A 110 -1.95 -4.40 -4.88
C CYS A 110 -2.50 -4.16 -6.28
N GLY A 111 -2.29 -5.08 -7.25
CA GLY A 111 -2.76 -4.97 -8.62
C GLY A 111 -1.99 -3.94 -9.45
N SER A 112 -0.73 -3.68 -9.12
CA SER A 112 0.09 -2.66 -9.79
C SER A 112 0.30 -2.95 -11.26
N ASP A 113 0.57 -4.19 -11.65
CA ASP A 113 0.75 -4.57 -13.05
C ASP A 113 -0.48 -4.23 -13.88
N THR A 114 -1.66 -4.59 -13.36
CA THR A 114 -2.93 -4.27 -14.02
C THR A 114 -3.15 -2.76 -14.10
N THR A 115 -2.89 -2.04 -13.02
CA THR A 115 -3.10 -0.58 -12.97
C THR A 115 -2.18 0.14 -13.96
N LEU A 116 -0.92 -0.24 -14.03
CA LEU A 116 0.03 0.37 -14.97
C LEU A 116 -0.29 0.03 -16.43
N ALA A 117 -0.73 -1.20 -16.69
CA ALA A 117 -1.23 -1.58 -18.01
C ALA A 117 -2.48 -0.78 -18.42
N GLN A 118 -3.40 -0.52 -17.49
CA GLN A 118 -4.58 0.33 -17.72
C GLN A 118 -4.18 1.77 -18.08
N ILE A 119 -3.19 2.35 -17.38
CA ILE A 119 -2.69 3.70 -17.66
C ILE A 119 -2.10 3.76 -19.09
N ALA A 120 -1.28 2.78 -19.48
CA ALA A 120 -0.71 2.72 -20.83
C ALA A 120 -1.81 2.56 -21.90
N ALA A 121 -2.74 1.64 -21.66
CA ALA A 121 -3.85 1.37 -22.58
C ALA A 121 -4.73 2.62 -22.81
N GLU A 122 -5.09 3.32 -21.73
CA GLU A 122 -5.90 4.55 -21.78
C GLU A 122 -5.21 5.65 -22.58
N VAL A 123 -3.91 5.88 -22.33
CA VAL A 123 -3.15 6.93 -23.01
C VAL A 123 -3.01 6.65 -24.51
N MET A 124 -2.82 5.39 -24.90
CA MET A 124 -2.61 4.98 -26.28
C MET A 124 -3.91 4.63 -27.03
N GLY A 125 -5.07 4.71 -26.37
CA GLY A 125 -6.35 4.32 -26.96
C GLY A 125 -6.44 2.84 -27.33
N LEU A 126 -5.72 1.98 -26.61
CA LEU A 126 -5.65 0.54 -26.86
C LEU A 126 -6.51 -0.26 -25.86
N GLY A 127 -6.88 -1.48 -26.23
CA GLY A 127 -7.47 -2.43 -25.30
C GLY A 127 -6.40 -2.96 -24.31
N LEU A 128 -6.80 -3.22 -23.06
CA LEU A 128 -5.91 -3.73 -22.02
C LEU A 128 -5.17 -5.02 -22.44
N GLN A 129 -5.82 -5.87 -23.23
CA GLN A 129 -5.23 -7.11 -23.74
C GLN A 129 -4.02 -6.90 -24.68
N ASN A 130 -3.83 -5.69 -25.19
CA ASN A 130 -2.70 -5.33 -26.04
C ASN A 130 -1.47 -4.90 -25.23
N ILE A 131 -1.61 -4.71 -23.91
CA ILE A 131 -0.51 -4.31 -23.03
C ILE A 131 -0.03 -5.53 -22.24
N ARG A 132 1.24 -5.86 -22.40
CA ARG A 132 1.90 -6.92 -21.62
C ARG A 132 2.89 -6.30 -20.68
N VAL A 133 2.77 -6.57 -19.39
CA VAL A 133 3.74 -6.15 -18.36
C VAL A 133 4.78 -7.25 -18.19
N THR A 134 6.07 -6.91 -18.31
CA THR A 134 7.14 -7.85 -18.03
C THR A 134 7.38 -7.96 -16.52
N PRO A 135 7.68 -9.17 -16.00
CA PRO A 135 8.19 -9.27 -14.66
C PRO A 135 9.44 -8.39 -14.47
N ALA A 136 9.57 -7.79 -13.29
CA ALA A 136 10.75 -7.00 -12.99
C ALA A 136 12.01 -7.90 -12.96
N ASP A 137 13.01 -7.49 -13.72
CA ASP A 137 14.27 -8.19 -13.88
C ASP A 137 15.42 -7.16 -13.82
N THR A 138 16.40 -7.39 -12.96
CA THR A 138 17.52 -6.47 -12.76
C THR A 138 18.42 -6.33 -13.99
N ASP A 139 18.36 -7.28 -14.93
CA ASP A 139 19.12 -7.20 -16.19
C ASP A 139 18.43 -6.29 -17.22
N THR A 140 17.13 -6.04 -17.10
CA THR A 140 16.34 -5.31 -18.08
C THR A 140 15.67 -4.05 -17.53
N CYS A 141 15.47 -3.98 -16.22
CA CYS A 141 14.84 -2.84 -15.57
C CYS A 141 15.88 -1.85 -15.04
N THR A 142 15.55 -0.57 -15.12
CA THR A 142 16.30 0.47 -14.44
C THR A 142 15.97 0.50 -12.95
N TYR A 143 16.79 1.20 -12.16
CA TYR A 143 16.59 1.35 -10.74
C TYR A 143 15.23 1.98 -10.41
N ASP A 144 14.59 1.45 -9.37
CA ASP A 144 13.40 2.00 -8.73
C ASP A 144 13.44 1.74 -7.22
N LEU A 145 12.80 2.58 -6.44
CA LEU A 145 12.71 2.46 -4.98
C LEU A 145 11.76 1.35 -4.52
N GLY A 146 11.05 0.71 -5.44
CA GLY A 146 10.16 -0.42 -5.18
C GLY A 146 8.74 -0.02 -4.79
N THR A 147 7.92 -1.06 -4.63
CA THR A 147 6.50 -0.93 -4.27
C THR A 147 6.34 -0.61 -2.80
N ARG A 148 6.16 0.64 -2.45
CA ARG A 148 6.01 1.15 -1.08
C ARG A 148 5.22 2.45 -1.03
N ALA A 149 4.84 2.89 0.16
CA ALA A 149 4.33 4.23 0.47
C ALA A 149 3.23 4.76 -0.48
N SER A 150 2.45 3.88 -1.08
CA SER A 150 1.38 4.22 -2.04
C SER A 150 1.86 4.99 -3.28
N ARG A 151 3.13 4.85 -3.66
CA ARG A 151 3.76 5.60 -4.76
C ARG A 151 3.44 5.07 -6.15
N MET A 152 2.98 3.83 -6.25
CA MET A 152 2.86 3.10 -7.52
C MET A 152 2.04 3.82 -8.57
N THR A 153 0.76 4.02 -8.33
CA THR A 153 -0.14 4.65 -9.31
C THR A 153 0.26 6.10 -9.59
N TYR A 154 0.72 6.82 -8.58
CA TYR A 154 1.05 8.23 -8.71
C TYR A 154 2.41 8.46 -9.39
N ILE A 155 3.49 7.90 -8.85
CA ILE A 155 4.86 8.14 -9.32
C ILE A 155 5.15 7.31 -10.59
N VAL A 156 4.96 5.98 -10.49
CA VAL A 156 5.28 5.09 -11.60
C VAL A 156 4.23 5.16 -12.70
N GLY A 157 2.96 5.34 -12.32
CA GLY A 157 1.91 5.61 -13.30
C GLY A 157 2.18 6.85 -14.14
N GLU A 158 2.76 7.90 -13.57
CA GLU A 158 3.17 9.09 -14.33
C GLU A 158 4.34 8.80 -15.27
N ALA A 159 5.30 7.98 -14.87
CA ALA A 159 6.38 7.54 -15.77
C ALA A 159 5.82 6.71 -16.95
N VAL A 160 4.91 5.78 -16.67
CA VAL A 160 4.21 5.00 -17.71
C VAL A 160 3.42 5.91 -18.64
N ARG A 161 2.68 6.87 -18.09
CA ARG A 161 1.92 7.85 -18.90
C ARG A 161 2.82 8.64 -19.85
N LYS A 162 3.96 9.13 -19.35
CA LYS A 162 4.95 9.87 -20.17
C LYS A 162 5.56 9.00 -21.26
N ALA A 163 5.93 7.77 -20.93
CA ALA A 163 6.48 6.83 -21.91
C ALA A 163 5.45 6.42 -22.96
N ALA A 164 4.18 6.23 -22.58
CA ALA A 164 3.10 5.94 -23.52
C ALA A 164 2.85 7.11 -24.49
N LEU A 165 2.82 8.35 -23.99
CA LEU A 165 2.69 9.54 -24.85
C LEU A 165 3.87 9.70 -25.82
N ALA A 166 5.08 9.40 -25.36
CA ALA A 166 6.27 9.47 -26.22
C ALA A 166 6.24 8.42 -27.33
N LEU A 167 5.77 7.21 -27.03
CA LEU A 167 5.64 6.14 -28.02
C LEU A 167 4.51 6.43 -29.02
N ASP A 168 3.39 7.00 -28.58
CA ASP A 168 2.25 7.35 -29.43
C ASP A 168 2.56 8.45 -30.46
N GLN A 169 3.56 9.29 -30.15
CA GLN A 169 4.01 10.39 -31.00
C GLN A 169 5.14 10.00 -31.97
N ALA A 170 5.71 8.80 -31.84
CA ALA A 170 6.86 8.34 -32.61
C ALA A 170 6.46 7.62 -33.90
#